data_8658ab9ccf15c43e5fbbfc767f8c23ef
#
_entry.id   8658ab9ccf15c43e5fbbfc767f8c23ef
#
_cell.length_a   1.000
_cell.length_b   1.000
_cell.length_c   1.000
_cell.angle_alpha   90.00
_cell.angle_beta   90.00
_cell.angle_gamma   90.00
#
_symmetry.space_group_name_H-M   'P 1'
#
loop_
_entity.id
_entity.type
_entity.pdbx_description
1 polymer ?
#
loop_
_entity_poly.entity_id
_entity_poly.type
_entity_poly.pdbx_seq_one_letter_code
_entity_poly.pdbx_strand_id
1 'polypeptide(L)'
;DTYKQGTVLNAFNPAFSNGALMDIGVYCLYPAITLFGMPKSIKAIATMLDSGVDGQGSIIMRYDTMEAVLMYSKITESNLPNEIQGELGSIIINKISSPSQVHIAYIDGRKEDLSVPQKENTMYYEIRAFVDLIKAKQTESEINTLEQSLKVASILDEARAQIGLTFPADF
;
A
#
# COMPACT_ATOMS: atom_id res chain seq x y z
N ASP A 1 -16.17 -13.67 -5.20
CA ASP A 1 -17.09 -14.78 -5.45
C ASP A 1 -16.63 -15.74 -6.56
N THR A 2 -16.07 -15.24 -7.67
CA THR A 2 -15.62 -16.08 -8.79
C THR A 2 -14.51 -17.06 -8.38
N TYR A 3 -13.58 -16.64 -7.51
CA TYR A 3 -12.55 -17.53 -6.97
C TYR A 3 -13.17 -18.70 -6.16
N LYS A 4 -14.15 -18.41 -5.31
CA LYS A 4 -14.89 -19.43 -4.53
C LYS A 4 -15.66 -20.41 -5.40
N GLN A 5 -15.96 -20.03 -6.65
CA GLN A 5 -16.59 -20.88 -7.67
C GLN A 5 -15.58 -21.70 -8.48
N GLY A 6 -14.30 -21.70 -8.09
CA GLY A 6 -13.24 -22.46 -8.75
C GLY A 6 -12.58 -21.77 -9.95
N THR A 7 -12.91 -20.52 -10.23
CA THR A 7 -12.27 -19.76 -11.31
C THR A 7 -11.14 -18.90 -10.76
N VAL A 8 -9.89 -19.24 -11.11
CA VAL A 8 -8.71 -18.47 -10.74
C VAL A 8 -8.52 -17.32 -11.75
N LEU A 9 -8.91 -16.12 -11.36
CA LEU A 9 -8.68 -14.90 -12.14
C LEU A 9 -7.25 -14.39 -11.97
N ASN A 10 -6.83 -13.44 -12.84
CA ASN A 10 -5.49 -12.82 -12.82
C ASN A 10 -5.02 -12.44 -11.42
N ALA A 11 -5.89 -11.81 -10.63
CA ALA A 11 -5.58 -11.34 -9.27
C ALA A 11 -5.19 -12.45 -8.27
N PHE A 12 -5.49 -13.71 -8.59
CA PHE A 12 -5.22 -14.89 -7.76
C PHE A 12 -4.36 -15.95 -8.48
N ASN A 13 -3.80 -15.58 -9.65
CA ASN A 13 -3.01 -16.49 -10.46
C ASN A 13 -1.51 -16.22 -10.26
N PRO A 14 -0.73 -17.19 -9.73
CA PRO A 14 0.70 -17.03 -9.48
C PRO A 14 1.51 -16.85 -10.78
N ALA A 15 1.01 -17.31 -11.94
CA ALA A 15 1.68 -17.12 -13.22
C ALA A 15 1.80 -15.63 -13.62
N PHE A 16 1.00 -14.76 -13.03
CA PHE A 16 1.06 -13.30 -13.23
C PHE A 16 1.73 -12.56 -12.08
N SER A 17 2.44 -13.26 -11.20
CA SER A 17 3.11 -12.69 -10.01
C SER A 17 2.16 -11.82 -9.17
N ASN A 18 0.94 -12.31 -8.96
CA ASN A 18 -0.13 -11.57 -8.30
C ASN A 18 -0.41 -12.15 -6.89
N GLY A 19 -1.38 -11.59 -6.19
CA GLY A 19 -1.76 -11.91 -4.81
C GLY A 19 -2.20 -10.64 -4.10
N ALA A 20 -2.60 -10.75 -2.84
CA ALA A 20 -3.05 -9.59 -2.07
C ALA A 20 -1.88 -8.63 -1.74
N LEU A 21 -0.71 -9.16 -1.39
CA LEU A 21 0.47 -8.36 -1.09
C LEU A 21 0.88 -7.48 -2.26
N MET A 22 1.07 -8.10 -3.43
CA MET A 22 1.59 -7.40 -4.61
C MET A 22 0.61 -6.40 -5.20
N ASP A 23 -0.70 -6.70 -5.17
CA ASP A 23 -1.73 -5.88 -5.82
C ASP A 23 -2.40 -4.87 -4.88
N ILE A 24 -2.58 -5.22 -3.60
CA ILE A 24 -3.26 -4.38 -2.61
C ILE A 24 -2.29 -3.86 -1.54
N GLY A 25 -1.35 -4.69 -1.09
CA GLY A 25 -0.39 -4.33 -0.04
C GLY A 25 0.48 -3.14 -0.40
N VAL A 26 0.81 -2.97 -1.69
CA VAL A 26 1.57 -1.83 -2.21
C VAL A 26 0.91 -0.49 -1.90
N TYR A 27 -0.44 -0.41 -1.88
CA TYR A 27 -1.16 0.83 -1.56
C TYR A 27 -1.05 1.27 -0.10
N CYS A 28 -0.74 0.36 0.81
CA CYS A 28 -0.44 0.67 2.21
C CYS A 28 1.06 0.90 2.41
N LEU A 29 1.90 0.11 1.74
CA LEU A 29 3.34 0.15 1.89
C LEU A 29 3.95 1.42 1.28
N TYR A 30 3.54 1.80 0.07
CA TYR A 30 4.09 2.97 -0.61
C TYR A 30 3.94 4.26 0.22
N PRO A 31 2.76 4.62 0.75
CA PRO A 31 2.60 5.78 1.63
C PRO A 31 3.44 5.67 2.91
N ALA A 32 3.55 4.48 3.51
CA ALA A 32 4.34 4.28 4.71
C ALA A 32 5.83 4.57 4.47
N ILE A 33 6.40 4.05 3.36
CA ILE A 33 7.79 4.34 2.97
C ILE A 33 7.97 5.81 2.60
N THR A 34 6.98 6.44 1.95
CA THR A 34 7.05 7.86 1.58
C THR A 34 7.05 8.77 2.81
N LEU A 35 6.25 8.45 3.82
CA LEU A 35 6.08 9.29 5.01
C LEU A 35 7.19 9.04 6.05
N PHE A 36 7.62 7.79 6.21
CA PHE A 36 8.48 7.38 7.34
C PHE A 36 9.85 6.85 6.90
N GLY A 37 10.07 6.69 5.59
CA GLY A 37 11.31 6.10 5.06
C GLY A 37 11.39 4.59 5.26
N MET A 38 12.60 4.04 5.09
CA MET A 38 12.85 2.62 5.23
C MET A 38 12.81 2.18 6.70
N PRO A 39 12.10 1.09 7.03
CA PRO A 39 12.11 0.52 8.37
C PRO A 39 13.46 -0.17 8.67
N LYS A 40 13.77 -0.37 9.95
CA LYS A 40 14.92 -1.18 10.40
C LYS A 40 14.72 -2.66 10.17
N SER A 41 13.48 -3.12 10.25
CA SER A 41 13.08 -4.51 10.01
C SER A 41 11.60 -4.61 9.76
N ILE A 42 11.18 -5.70 9.15
CA ILE A 42 9.76 -6.03 8.99
C ILE A 42 9.45 -7.43 9.52
N LYS A 43 8.17 -7.66 9.81
CA LYS A 43 7.57 -8.97 10.02
C LYS A 43 6.30 -9.07 9.19
N ALA A 44 6.23 -10.08 8.35
CA ALA A 44 5.07 -10.31 7.48
C ALA A 44 4.43 -11.66 7.79
N ILE A 45 3.09 -11.69 7.76
CA ILE A 45 2.28 -12.90 7.82
C ILE A 45 1.16 -12.80 6.79
N ALA A 46 0.74 -13.93 6.24
CA ALA A 46 -0.36 -13.97 5.28
C ALA A 46 -1.18 -15.26 5.39
N THR A 47 -2.41 -15.20 4.89
CA THR A 47 -3.24 -16.37 4.63
C THR A 47 -3.08 -16.75 3.16
N MET A 48 -2.44 -17.90 2.92
CA MET A 48 -2.26 -18.43 1.57
C MET A 48 -3.55 -19.08 1.07
N LEU A 49 -3.82 -18.95 -0.22
CA LEU A 49 -4.96 -19.55 -0.90
C LEU A 49 -4.53 -20.82 -1.65
N ASP A 50 -5.50 -21.68 -1.98
CA ASP A 50 -5.27 -22.93 -2.73
C ASP A 50 -4.63 -22.69 -4.11
N SER A 51 -4.77 -21.47 -4.66
CA SER A 51 -4.12 -21.07 -5.91
C SER A 51 -2.61 -20.83 -5.80
N GLY A 52 -2.07 -20.80 -4.58
CA GLY A 52 -0.65 -20.57 -4.31
C GLY A 52 -0.26 -19.10 -4.12
N VAL A 53 -1.22 -18.17 -4.12
CA VAL A 53 -0.98 -16.77 -3.76
C VAL A 53 -1.63 -16.42 -2.41
N ASP A 54 -1.23 -15.30 -1.83
CA ASP A 54 -1.84 -14.79 -0.61
C ASP A 54 -3.18 -14.12 -0.87
N GLY A 55 -4.17 -14.35 0.01
CA GLY A 55 -5.49 -13.72 -0.03
C GLY A 55 -5.59 -12.47 0.85
N GLN A 56 -4.85 -12.46 1.94
CA GLN A 56 -4.73 -11.35 2.88
C GLN A 56 -3.46 -11.48 3.70
N GLY A 57 -3.02 -10.37 4.29
CA GLY A 57 -1.86 -10.40 5.17
C GLY A 57 -1.67 -9.09 5.93
N SER A 58 -0.59 -9.08 6.71
CA SER A 58 -0.14 -7.91 7.46
C SER A 58 1.38 -7.80 7.43
N ILE A 59 1.88 -6.56 7.45
CA ILE A 59 3.29 -6.25 7.61
C ILE A 59 3.43 -5.34 8.82
N ILE A 60 4.26 -5.73 9.79
CA ILE A 60 4.69 -4.87 10.89
C ILE A 60 6.06 -4.32 10.53
N MET A 61 6.17 -3.00 10.44
CA MET A 61 7.40 -2.29 10.12
C MET A 61 7.94 -1.62 11.37
N ARG A 62 9.19 -1.92 11.74
CA ARG A 62 9.84 -1.33 12.92
C ARG A 62 10.78 -0.22 12.54
N TYR A 63 10.65 0.91 13.20
CA TYR A 63 11.54 2.07 13.15
C TYR A 63 12.23 2.27 14.49
N ASP A 64 13.01 3.36 14.66
CA ASP A 64 13.69 3.66 15.93
C ASP A 64 12.71 3.93 17.07
N THR A 65 11.69 4.74 16.81
CA THR A 65 10.78 5.29 17.82
C THR A 65 9.30 4.98 17.54
N MET A 66 9.00 4.25 16.48
CA MET A 66 7.62 3.92 16.11
C MET A 66 7.54 2.57 15.40
N GLU A 67 6.33 2.08 15.28
CA GLU A 67 5.97 0.93 14.48
C GLU A 67 4.82 1.29 13.53
N ALA A 68 4.80 0.71 12.33
CA ALA A 68 3.67 0.78 11.43
C ALA A 68 3.10 -0.62 11.21
N VAL A 69 1.78 -0.74 11.28
CA VAL A 69 1.04 -1.99 11.02
C VAL A 69 0.22 -1.79 9.75
N LEU A 70 0.59 -2.51 8.71
CA LEU A 70 -0.10 -2.49 7.44
C LEU A 70 -0.93 -3.76 7.30
N MET A 71 -2.22 -3.60 6.96
CA MET A 71 -3.12 -4.72 6.68
C MET A 71 -3.66 -4.59 5.26
N TYR A 72 -3.71 -5.71 4.55
CA TYR A 72 -4.20 -5.76 3.18
C TYR A 72 -5.00 -7.04 2.95
N SER A 73 -6.04 -6.98 2.12
CA SER A 73 -6.88 -8.14 1.82
C SER A 73 -7.59 -8.02 0.47
N LYS A 74 -7.67 -9.15 -0.25
CA LYS A 74 -8.56 -9.35 -1.40
C LYS A 74 -9.76 -10.23 -1.09
N ILE A 75 -9.83 -10.79 0.12
CA ILE A 75 -10.87 -11.75 0.52
C ILE A 75 -11.76 -11.23 1.64
N THR A 76 -11.40 -10.11 2.25
CA THR A 76 -12.19 -9.41 3.28
C THR A 76 -12.19 -7.91 3.03
N GLU A 77 -13.14 -7.20 3.63
CA GLU A 77 -13.22 -5.75 3.62
C GLU A 77 -13.05 -5.20 5.04
N SER A 78 -12.52 -3.98 5.15
CA SER A 78 -12.44 -3.23 6.39
C SER A 78 -13.16 -1.89 6.24
N ASN A 79 -13.93 -1.52 7.26
CA ASN A 79 -14.55 -0.21 7.40
C ASN A 79 -13.75 0.74 8.30
N LEU A 80 -12.58 0.32 8.77
CA LEU A 80 -11.72 1.15 9.61
C LEU A 80 -10.97 2.16 8.74
N PRO A 81 -10.87 3.42 9.17
CA PRO A 81 -9.98 4.39 8.55
C PRO A 81 -8.51 4.00 8.78
N ASN A 82 -7.63 4.66 8.04
CA ASN A 82 -6.20 4.60 8.33
C ASN A 82 -5.88 5.69 9.36
N GLU A 83 -4.96 5.41 10.26
CA GLU A 83 -4.62 6.30 11.37
C GLU A 83 -3.10 6.41 11.53
N ILE A 84 -2.62 7.64 11.74
CA ILE A 84 -1.25 7.93 12.14
C ILE A 84 -1.33 8.57 13.54
N GLN A 85 -0.89 7.83 14.55
CA GLN A 85 -0.96 8.25 15.94
C GLN A 85 0.28 9.06 16.32
N GLY A 86 0.07 10.20 16.94
CA GLY A 86 1.10 11.07 17.49
C GLY A 86 0.77 11.49 18.93
N GLU A 87 1.74 12.07 19.64
CA GLU A 87 1.60 12.48 21.04
C GLU A 87 0.53 13.54 21.26
N LEU A 88 0.26 14.38 20.28
CA LEU A 88 -0.70 15.50 20.39
C LEU A 88 -2.05 15.22 19.73
N GLY A 89 -2.19 14.08 19.06
CA GLY A 89 -3.40 13.69 18.33
C GLY A 89 -3.11 12.68 17.23
N SER A 90 -4.14 12.34 16.45
CA SER A 90 -4.06 11.39 15.36
C SER A 90 -4.47 12.03 14.05
N ILE A 91 -3.80 11.65 12.95
CA ILE A 91 -4.25 11.93 11.60
C ILE A 91 -5.14 10.77 11.17
N ILE A 92 -6.37 11.06 10.80
CA ILE A 92 -7.36 10.10 10.34
C ILE A 92 -7.53 10.26 8.82
N ILE A 93 -7.36 9.18 8.08
CA ILE A 93 -7.45 9.14 6.61
C ILE A 93 -8.51 8.11 6.24
N ASN A 94 -9.59 8.51 5.58
CA ASN A 94 -10.71 7.62 5.26
C ASN A 94 -10.28 6.43 4.38
N LYS A 95 -9.40 6.65 3.40
CA LYS A 95 -8.92 5.62 2.48
C LYS A 95 -7.51 5.96 1.99
N ILE A 96 -6.52 5.15 2.35
CA ILE A 96 -5.11 5.44 2.04
C ILE A 96 -4.81 5.46 0.54
N SER A 97 -5.46 4.61 -0.25
CA SER A 97 -5.24 4.51 -1.70
C SER A 97 -5.88 5.66 -2.50
N SER A 98 -6.85 6.37 -1.92
CA SER A 98 -7.51 7.51 -2.56
C SER A 98 -8.14 8.40 -1.48
N PRO A 99 -7.31 9.19 -0.77
CA PRO A 99 -7.74 9.97 0.38
C PRO A 99 -8.62 11.14 -0.07
N SER A 100 -9.87 11.13 0.34
CA SER A 100 -10.82 12.23 0.10
C SER A 100 -11.21 12.99 1.37
N GLN A 101 -10.98 12.37 2.53
CA GLN A 101 -11.19 12.97 3.83
C GLN A 101 -9.97 12.69 4.70
N VAL A 102 -9.31 13.75 5.13
CA VAL A 102 -8.16 13.71 6.01
C VAL A 102 -8.35 14.78 7.09
N HIS A 103 -8.23 14.38 8.35
CA HIS A 103 -8.33 15.35 9.45
C HIS A 103 -7.43 14.97 10.61
N ILE A 104 -7.05 15.96 11.41
CA ILE A 104 -6.37 15.77 12.68
C ILE A 104 -7.42 15.78 13.79
N ALA A 105 -7.40 14.78 14.66
CA ALA A 105 -8.11 14.73 15.93
C ALA A 105 -7.11 14.95 17.06
N TYR A 106 -7.10 16.14 17.66
CA TYR A 106 -6.20 16.48 18.76
C TYR A 106 -6.69 15.91 20.10
N ILE A 107 -5.76 15.61 21.01
CA ILE A 107 -6.08 15.10 22.36
C ILE A 107 -6.89 16.11 23.20
N ASP A 108 -6.82 17.40 22.90
CA ASP A 108 -7.59 18.46 23.55
C ASP A 108 -9.02 18.62 22.99
N GLY A 109 -9.43 17.76 22.06
CA GLY A 109 -10.75 17.74 21.45
C GLY A 109 -10.91 18.63 20.19
N ARG A 110 -9.90 19.42 19.84
CA ARG A 110 -9.92 20.18 18.57
C ARG A 110 -9.85 19.22 17.38
N LYS A 111 -10.40 19.65 16.26
CA LYS A 111 -10.28 18.96 14.97
C LYS A 111 -9.82 19.95 13.90
N GLU A 112 -8.98 19.48 12.99
CA GLU A 112 -8.49 20.24 11.85
C GLU A 112 -8.71 19.44 10.58
N ASP A 113 -9.42 20.00 9.61
CA ASP A 113 -9.67 19.38 8.32
C ASP A 113 -8.50 19.68 7.38
N LEU A 114 -7.84 18.63 6.89
CA LEU A 114 -6.76 18.67 5.92
C LEU A 114 -7.20 18.17 4.53
N SER A 115 -8.51 17.97 4.33
CA SER A 115 -9.03 17.43 3.09
C SER A 115 -8.77 18.40 1.93
N VAL A 116 -8.28 17.87 0.81
CA VAL A 116 -8.10 18.64 -0.43
C VAL A 116 -9.09 18.13 -1.47
N PRO A 117 -9.84 18.99 -2.15
CA PRO A 117 -10.76 18.59 -3.21
C PRO A 117 -10.04 17.75 -4.29
N GLN A 118 -10.60 16.60 -4.59
CA GLN A 118 -10.06 15.66 -5.57
C GLN A 118 -10.92 15.65 -6.84
N LYS A 119 -10.30 15.31 -7.99
CA LYS A 119 -11.05 14.99 -9.20
C LYS A 119 -11.82 13.68 -8.97
N GLU A 120 -13.03 13.57 -9.51
CA GLU A 120 -13.86 12.37 -9.42
C GLU A 120 -13.10 11.13 -9.92
N ASN A 121 -12.43 11.25 -11.08
CA ASN A 121 -11.50 10.23 -11.56
C ASN A 121 -10.08 10.58 -11.13
N THR A 122 -9.57 9.91 -10.09
CA THR A 122 -8.25 10.14 -9.52
C THR A 122 -7.09 9.73 -10.43
N MET A 123 -7.31 8.86 -11.43
CA MET A 123 -6.35 8.53 -12.49
C MET A 123 -5.89 9.78 -13.27
N TYR A 124 -6.69 10.86 -13.23
CA TYR A 124 -6.31 12.13 -13.83
C TYR A 124 -4.93 12.62 -13.38
N TYR A 125 -4.60 12.47 -12.11
CA TYR A 125 -3.35 13.02 -11.56
C TYR A 125 -2.13 12.29 -12.08
N GLU A 126 -2.16 10.97 -12.12
CA GLU A 126 -1.05 10.16 -12.62
C GLU A 126 -0.86 10.31 -14.13
N ILE A 127 -1.98 10.27 -14.91
CA ILE A 127 -1.94 10.48 -16.36
C ILE A 127 -1.39 11.87 -16.67
N ARG A 128 -1.85 12.90 -15.96
CA ARG A 128 -1.39 14.27 -16.16
C ARG A 128 0.10 14.40 -15.86
N ALA A 129 0.57 13.87 -14.72
CA ALA A 129 1.98 13.87 -14.35
C ALA A 129 2.83 13.17 -15.42
N PHE A 130 2.40 12.01 -15.90
CA PHE A 130 3.11 11.26 -16.94
C PHE A 130 3.20 12.03 -18.26
N VAL A 131 2.11 12.65 -18.70
CA VAL A 131 2.09 13.49 -19.92
C VAL A 131 3.02 14.69 -19.78
N ASP A 132 3.05 15.34 -18.62
CA ASP A 132 3.90 16.50 -18.38
C ASP A 132 5.39 16.11 -18.35
N LEU A 133 5.76 14.95 -17.78
CA LEU A 133 7.11 14.39 -17.86
C LEU A 133 7.55 14.15 -19.32
N ILE A 134 6.71 13.55 -20.14
CA ILE A 134 7.01 13.32 -21.58
C ILE A 134 7.25 14.66 -22.30
N LYS A 135 6.40 15.66 -22.07
CA LYS A 135 6.55 17.00 -22.66
C LYS A 135 7.83 17.69 -22.22
N ALA A 136 8.20 17.51 -20.95
CA ALA A 136 9.44 18.07 -20.38
C ALA A 136 10.69 17.23 -20.76
N LYS A 137 10.54 16.10 -21.48
CA LYS A 137 11.62 15.13 -21.78
C LYS A 137 12.32 14.61 -20.53
N GLN A 138 11.60 14.51 -19.43
CA GLN A 138 12.06 13.89 -18.20
C GLN A 138 11.77 12.39 -18.23
N THR A 139 12.68 11.59 -17.69
CA THR A 139 12.58 10.12 -17.64
C THR A 139 12.16 9.61 -16.28
N GLU A 140 12.06 10.50 -15.30
CA GLU A 140 11.72 10.17 -13.91
C GLU A 140 10.89 11.28 -13.28
N SER A 141 9.95 10.90 -12.41
CA SER A 141 9.17 11.81 -11.59
C SER A 141 9.98 12.25 -10.36
N GLU A 142 9.92 13.53 -10.00
CA GLU A 142 10.49 14.03 -8.73
C GLU A 142 9.68 13.58 -7.50
N ILE A 143 8.42 13.22 -7.68
CA ILE A 143 7.52 12.78 -6.59
C ILE A 143 7.58 11.27 -6.43
N ASN A 144 7.47 10.53 -7.55
CA ASN A 144 7.54 9.07 -7.58
C ASN A 144 8.82 8.64 -8.29
N THR A 145 9.93 8.66 -7.56
CA THR A 145 11.26 8.36 -8.09
C THR A 145 11.47 6.85 -8.27
N LEU A 146 12.41 6.50 -9.16
CA LEU A 146 12.85 5.10 -9.30
C LEU A 146 13.45 4.58 -7.99
N GLU A 147 14.19 5.42 -7.25
CA GLU A 147 14.71 5.06 -5.93
C GLU A 147 13.58 4.69 -4.95
N GLN A 148 12.50 5.48 -4.92
CA GLN A 148 11.33 5.19 -4.08
C GLN A 148 10.68 3.86 -4.48
N SER A 149 10.55 3.62 -5.77
CA SER A 149 10.00 2.35 -6.30
C SER A 149 10.86 1.15 -5.91
N LEU A 150 12.20 1.28 -5.95
CA LEU A 150 13.13 0.24 -5.52
C LEU A 150 13.03 -0.04 -4.01
N LYS A 151 12.88 1.01 -3.18
CA LYS A 151 12.66 0.85 -1.73
C LYS A 151 11.40 0.04 -1.44
N VAL A 152 10.30 0.40 -2.11
CA VAL A 152 9.03 -0.33 -1.95
C VAL A 152 9.16 -1.78 -2.42
N ALA A 153 9.76 -2.01 -3.60
CA ALA A 153 9.98 -3.35 -4.13
C ALA A 153 10.83 -4.23 -3.18
N SER A 154 11.88 -3.67 -2.57
CA SER A 154 12.72 -4.41 -1.64
C SER A 154 11.96 -4.90 -0.39
N ILE A 155 11.03 -4.09 0.12
CA ILE A 155 10.18 -4.50 1.26
C ILE A 155 9.13 -5.54 0.82
N LEU A 156 8.57 -5.40 -0.39
CA LEU A 156 7.66 -6.41 -0.93
C LEU A 156 8.36 -7.76 -1.10
N ASP A 157 9.60 -7.78 -1.59
CA ASP A 157 10.39 -9.00 -1.75
C ASP A 157 10.75 -9.62 -0.39
N GLU A 158 11.14 -8.81 0.59
CA GLU A 158 11.36 -9.30 1.96
C GLU A 158 10.08 -9.87 2.57
N ALA A 159 8.95 -9.20 2.41
CA ALA A 159 7.65 -9.69 2.88
C ALA A 159 7.26 -11.01 2.19
N ARG A 160 7.42 -11.10 0.86
CA ARG A 160 7.19 -12.33 0.09
C ARG A 160 8.02 -13.51 0.62
N ALA A 161 9.31 -13.28 0.86
CA ALA A 161 10.19 -14.30 1.41
C ALA A 161 9.71 -14.80 2.79
N GLN A 162 9.25 -13.88 3.66
CA GLN A 162 8.76 -14.24 4.99
C GLN A 162 7.45 -15.03 4.96
N ILE A 163 6.54 -14.75 4.01
CA ILE A 163 5.26 -15.47 3.88
C ILE A 163 5.34 -16.70 2.98
N GLY A 164 6.51 -16.99 2.38
CA GLY A 164 6.71 -18.11 1.46
C GLY A 164 6.03 -17.95 0.10
N LEU A 165 5.74 -16.72 -0.33
CA LEU A 165 5.14 -16.43 -1.62
C LEU A 165 6.20 -16.40 -2.72
N THR A 166 6.16 -17.38 -3.60
CA THR A 166 7.05 -17.49 -4.77
C THR A 166 6.24 -17.50 -6.06
N PHE A 167 6.85 -17.02 -7.12
CA PHE A 167 6.24 -16.96 -8.44
C PHE A 167 7.09 -17.70 -9.48
N PRO A 168 6.52 -18.19 -10.60
CA PRO A 168 7.29 -18.81 -11.68
C PRO A 168 8.42 -17.92 -12.21
N ALA A 169 8.27 -16.60 -12.13
CA ALA A 169 9.28 -15.63 -12.56
C ALA A 169 10.51 -15.54 -11.62
N ASP A 170 10.47 -16.15 -10.46
CA ASP A 170 11.58 -16.18 -9.49
C ASP A 170 12.62 -17.27 -9.84
N PHE A 171 12.32 -18.13 -10.82
CA PHE A 171 13.13 -19.27 -11.29
C PHE A 171 13.42 -19.17 -12.78
#